data_c10b29ccfbc75548689d326dc46368dc
#
_entry.id   c10b29ccfbc75548689d326dc46368dc
#
_cell.length_a   1.000
_cell.length_b   1.000
_cell.length_c   1.000
_cell.angle_alpha   90.00
_cell.angle_beta   90.00
_cell.angle_gamma   90.00
#
_symmetry.space_group_name_H-M   'P 1'
#
loop_
_entity.id
_entity.type
_entity.pdbx_description
1 polymer ?
#
loop_
_entity_poly.entity_id
_entity_poly.type
_entity_poly.pdbx_seq_one_letter_code
_entity_poly.pdbx_strand_id
1 'polypeptide(L)'
;MPSCGVVDSANASVVVAALSPDEAKIAAAGDALFKSNCAQCHAVNEVVVGPALAGITKRRPISWLIPWVKNSSKVVASGDDYAVALFNKFNKQQMPSFNLSDKEINSLMVYIIWAEGQSPQVAVN
;
A
#
# COMPACT_ATOMS: atom_id res chain seq x y z
N MET A 1 25.51 11.83 -1.69
CA MET A 1 25.64 11.85 -1.17
C MET A 1 25.51 12.05 -0.83
N PRO A 2 25.48 12.01 -0.93
CA PRO A 2 25.40 12.11 -0.45
C PRO A 2 25.20 12.05 0.03
N SER A 3 25.01 12.08 0.11
CA SER A 3 24.96 11.90 0.67
C SER A 3 24.67 11.76 1.07
N CYS A 4 24.56 11.81 1.19
CA CYS A 4 24.38 11.53 1.74
C CYS A 4 24.06 11.35 2.20
N GLY A 5 24.10 11.42 2.35
CA GLY A 5 23.88 11.13 2.99
C GLY A 5 23.51 10.65 3.47
N VAL A 6 23.52 10.62 3.68
CA VAL A 6 23.31 10.18 4.18
C VAL A 6 23.34 9.66 5.01
N VAL A 7 23.35 9.36 5.22
CA VAL A 7 23.49 8.75 5.89
C VAL A 7 23.22 8.78 7.02
N ASP A 8 23.06 9.06 7.49
CA ASP A 8 22.93 9.09 8.51
C ASP A 8 21.91 8.96 9.09
N SER A 9 21.35 9.01 9.09
CA SER A 9 20.51 8.82 9.61
C SER A 9 19.82 8.10 9.62
N ALA A 10 19.65 8.17 9.76
CA ALA A 10 19.65 7.26 9.90
C ALA A 10 18.73 6.40 9.45
N ASN A 11 17.82 5.98 9.89
CA ASN A 11 17.05 4.97 9.49
C ASN A 11 16.16 5.29 8.40
N ALA A 12 15.45 6.31 8.47
CA ALA A 12 14.52 6.68 7.44
C ALA A 12 15.27 6.98 6.19
N SER A 13 16.38 7.60 6.34
CA SER A 13 17.18 7.86 5.19
C SER A 13 17.64 6.62 4.52
N VAL A 14 17.92 5.64 5.31
CA VAL A 14 18.36 4.37 4.78
C VAL A 14 17.27 3.73 3.95
N VAL A 15 16.06 3.81 4.42
CA VAL A 15 14.95 3.23 3.69
C VAL A 15 14.78 3.89 2.34
N VAL A 16 14.81 5.19 2.31
CA VAL A 16 14.67 5.91 1.06
C VAL A 16 15.84 5.61 0.15
N ALA A 17 17.02 5.60 0.74
CA ALA A 17 18.20 5.34 -0.04
C ALA A 17 18.27 3.92 -0.57
N ALA A 18 17.50 3.03 0.00
CA ALA A 18 17.49 1.66 -0.45
C ALA A 18 16.83 1.46 -1.80
N LEU A 19 16.06 2.44 -2.27
CA LEU A 19 15.43 2.30 -3.56
C LEU A 19 16.43 2.56 -4.68
N SER A 20 16.53 1.61 -5.58
CA SER A 20 17.29 1.81 -6.80
C SER A 20 16.52 2.78 -7.71
N PRO A 21 17.15 3.33 -8.73
CA PRO A 21 16.43 4.18 -9.70
C PRO A 21 15.22 3.48 -10.31
N ASP A 22 15.33 2.19 -10.59
CA ASP A 22 14.21 1.44 -11.15
C ASP A 22 13.10 1.27 -10.13
N GLU A 23 13.44 0.97 -8.89
CA GLU A 23 12.45 0.87 -7.82
C GLU A 23 11.77 2.21 -7.55
N ALA A 24 12.50 3.30 -7.66
CA ALA A 24 11.94 4.63 -7.50
C ALA A 24 10.90 4.92 -8.59
N LYS A 25 11.15 4.47 -9.81
CA LYS A 25 10.17 4.63 -10.90
C LYS A 25 8.92 3.80 -10.63
N ILE A 26 9.10 2.58 -10.14
CA ILE A 26 7.98 1.72 -9.80
C ILE A 26 7.17 2.34 -8.67
N ALA A 27 7.83 2.84 -7.64
CA ALA A 27 7.15 3.50 -6.54
C ALA A 27 6.40 4.75 -6.99
N ALA A 28 6.98 5.52 -7.91
CA ALA A 28 6.31 6.71 -8.45
C ALA A 28 5.06 6.34 -9.24
N ALA A 29 5.13 5.25 -10.01
CA ALA A 29 3.96 4.75 -10.72
C ALA A 29 2.88 4.30 -9.72
N GLY A 30 3.28 3.64 -8.66
CA GLY A 30 2.37 3.23 -7.60
C GLY A 30 1.72 4.42 -6.88
N ASP A 31 2.48 5.47 -6.67
CA ASP A 31 1.98 6.70 -6.07
C ASP A 31 0.86 7.30 -6.94
N ALA A 32 1.07 7.39 -8.23
CA ALA A 32 0.07 7.92 -9.14
C ALA A 32 -1.19 7.05 -9.14
N LEU A 33 -1.02 5.73 -9.14
CA LEU A 33 -2.14 4.81 -9.10
C LEU A 33 -2.89 4.91 -7.77
N PHE A 34 -2.17 5.07 -6.67
CA PHE A 34 -2.78 5.22 -5.36
C PHE A 34 -3.63 6.48 -5.30
N LYS A 35 -3.09 7.59 -5.76
CA LYS A 35 -3.82 8.87 -5.75
C LYS A 35 -5.07 8.82 -6.61
N SER A 36 -5.01 8.13 -7.73
CA SER A 36 -6.13 8.05 -8.66
C SER A 36 -7.21 7.07 -8.22
N ASN A 37 -6.84 5.99 -7.54
CA ASN A 37 -7.77 4.89 -7.30
C ASN A 37 -8.04 4.57 -5.84
N CYS A 38 -7.14 4.90 -4.95
CA CYS A 38 -7.20 4.41 -3.56
C CYS A 38 -7.39 5.51 -2.52
N ALA A 39 -6.89 6.69 -2.81
CA ALA A 39 -6.80 7.77 -1.80
C ALA A 39 -8.13 8.30 -1.32
N GLN A 40 -9.22 8.06 -2.05
CA GLN A 40 -10.53 8.49 -1.59
C GLN A 40 -10.99 7.74 -0.35
N CYS A 41 -10.56 6.50 -0.19
CA CYS A 41 -11.01 5.64 0.90
C CYS A 41 -9.90 5.13 1.78
N HIS A 42 -8.66 5.23 1.35
CA HIS A 42 -7.51 4.72 2.08
C HIS A 42 -6.44 5.78 2.29
N ALA A 43 -5.76 5.66 3.43
CA ALA A 43 -4.49 6.31 3.63
C ALA A 43 -3.49 5.22 4.00
N VAL A 44 -2.21 5.48 3.85
CA VAL A 44 -1.22 4.45 4.14
C VAL A 44 -1.12 4.22 5.64
N ASN A 45 -1.04 5.29 6.41
CA ASN A 45 -0.75 5.17 7.84
C ASN A 45 -1.92 5.46 8.76
N GLU A 46 -3.12 5.58 8.24
CA GLU A 46 -4.29 5.80 9.11
C GLU A 46 -5.55 5.22 8.50
N VAL A 47 -6.51 4.95 9.36
CA VAL A 47 -7.82 4.46 8.94
C VAL A 47 -8.65 5.66 8.49
N VAL A 48 -9.27 5.52 7.33
CA VAL A 48 -10.17 6.54 6.80
C VAL A 48 -11.52 5.84 6.60
N VAL A 49 -11.97 5.66 5.38
CA VAL A 49 -13.15 4.84 5.11
C VAL A 49 -12.74 3.37 5.19
N GLY A 50 -11.63 3.04 4.56
CA GLY A 50 -11.06 1.71 4.62
C GLY A 50 -9.90 1.64 5.61
N PRO A 51 -9.33 0.45 5.79
CA PRO A 51 -8.21 0.28 6.72
C PRO A 51 -6.96 0.98 6.24
N ALA A 52 -6.08 1.29 7.19
CA ALA A 52 -4.74 1.75 6.88
C ALA A 52 -4.00 0.66 6.12
N LEU A 53 -3.23 1.02 5.12
CA LEU A 53 -2.55 0.06 4.25
C LEU A 53 -1.14 -0.28 4.68
N ALA A 54 -0.58 0.46 5.64
CA ALA A 54 0.75 0.14 6.16
C ALA A 54 0.78 -1.30 6.66
N GLY A 55 1.79 -2.03 6.26
CA GLY A 55 1.97 -3.42 6.66
C GLY A 55 1.13 -4.42 5.90
N ILE A 56 0.36 -3.99 4.89
CA ILE A 56 -0.51 -4.92 4.17
C ILE A 56 0.27 -6.05 3.51
N THR A 57 1.47 -5.77 3.01
CA THR A 57 2.29 -6.79 2.35
C THR A 57 2.85 -7.82 3.33
N LYS A 58 2.82 -7.51 4.61
CA LYS A 58 3.20 -8.46 5.65
C LYS A 58 2.02 -9.28 6.14
N ARG A 59 0.79 -8.76 5.95
CA ARG A 59 -0.41 -9.45 6.37
C ARG A 59 -0.95 -10.39 5.30
N ARG A 60 -0.82 -10.01 4.02
CA ARG A 60 -1.30 -10.84 2.93
C ARG A 60 -0.27 -10.90 1.81
N PRO A 61 -0.09 -12.06 1.19
CA PRO A 61 0.86 -12.19 0.07
C PRO A 61 0.31 -11.51 -1.17
N ILE A 62 1.21 -11.21 -2.11
CA ILE A 62 0.81 -10.58 -3.36
C ILE A 62 -0.22 -11.42 -4.12
N SER A 63 -0.16 -12.74 -3.99
CA SER A 63 -1.10 -13.63 -4.63
C SER A 63 -2.53 -13.46 -4.11
N TRP A 64 -2.68 -12.94 -2.91
CA TRP A 64 -3.98 -12.60 -2.35
C TRP A 64 -4.37 -11.16 -2.72
N LEU A 65 -3.40 -10.25 -2.69
CA LEU A 65 -3.64 -8.83 -2.92
C LEU A 65 -4.09 -8.53 -4.35
N ILE A 66 -3.54 -9.23 -5.32
CA ILE A 66 -3.90 -9.00 -6.72
C ILE A 66 -5.39 -9.28 -6.97
N PRO A 67 -5.94 -10.45 -6.65
CA PRO A 67 -7.37 -10.66 -6.86
C PRO A 67 -8.23 -9.76 -5.98
N TRP A 68 -7.74 -9.40 -4.79
CA TRP A 68 -8.48 -8.49 -3.92
C TRP A 68 -8.67 -7.11 -4.57
N VAL A 69 -7.60 -6.52 -5.10
CA VAL A 69 -7.68 -5.21 -5.74
C VAL A 69 -8.52 -5.29 -7.01
N LYS A 70 -8.40 -6.37 -7.75
CA LYS A 70 -9.15 -6.52 -9.00
C LYS A 70 -10.64 -6.72 -8.77
N ASN A 71 -11.01 -7.45 -7.72
CA ASN A 71 -12.42 -7.68 -7.45
C ASN A 71 -12.61 -8.18 -6.02
N SER A 72 -12.65 -7.26 -5.08
CA SER A 72 -12.80 -7.61 -3.66
C SER A 72 -14.11 -8.34 -3.38
N SER A 73 -15.19 -7.99 -4.07
CA SER A 73 -16.48 -8.67 -3.88
C SER A 73 -16.38 -10.14 -4.16
N LYS A 74 -15.64 -10.50 -5.19
CA LYS A 74 -15.48 -11.90 -5.56
C LYS A 74 -14.69 -12.67 -4.50
N VAL A 75 -13.68 -12.03 -3.92
CA VAL A 75 -12.89 -12.66 -2.85
C VAL A 75 -13.74 -12.86 -1.60
N VAL A 76 -14.54 -11.86 -1.24
CA VAL A 76 -15.48 -11.99 -0.12
C VAL A 76 -16.48 -13.12 -0.40
N ALA A 77 -17.06 -13.13 -1.59
CA ALA A 77 -18.07 -14.13 -1.97
C ALA A 77 -17.50 -15.55 -1.98
N SER A 78 -16.19 -15.69 -2.19
CA SER A 78 -15.56 -17.01 -2.18
C SER A 78 -15.46 -17.60 -0.78
N GLY A 79 -15.74 -16.81 0.25
CA GLY A 79 -15.66 -17.29 1.62
C GLY A 79 -14.28 -17.20 2.23
N ASP A 80 -13.36 -16.47 1.60
CA ASP A 80 -12.02 -16.28 2.16
C ASP A 80 -12.14 -15.67 3.55
N ASP A 81 -11.61 -16.33 4.55
CA ASP A 81 -11.80 -15.92 5.96
C ASP A 81 -11.31 -14.50 6.24
N TYR A 82 -10.16 -14.14 5.71
CA TYR A 82 -9.59 -12.81 5.93
C TYR A 82 -10.47 -11.75 5.25
N ALA A 83 -10.91 -12.02 4.03
CA ALA A 83 -11.73 -11.09 3.27
C ALA A 83 -13.09 -10.87 3.95
N VAL A 84 -13.72 -11.94 4.41
CA VAL A 84 -15.01 -11.85 5.08
C VAL A 84 -14.88 -11.06 6.38
N ALA A 85 -13.86 -11.35 7.18
CA ALA A 85 -13.64 -10.66 8.44
C ALA A 85 -13.39 -9.17 8.22
N LEU A 86 -12.60 -8.84 7.21
CA LEU A 86 -12.28 -7.46 6.87
C LEU A 86 -13.53 -6.70 6.43
N PHE A 87 -14.30 -7.31 5.56
CA PHE A 87 -15.54 -6.73 5.05
C PHE A 87 -16.50 -6.42 6.21
N ASN A 88 -16.67 -7.36 7.12
CA ASN A 88 -17.55 -7.17 8.27
C ASN A 88 -17.02 -6.10 9.22
N LYS A 89 -15.72 -6.05 9.42
CA LYS A 89 -15.10 -5.08 10.32
C LYS A 89 -15.31 -3.64 9.83
N PHE A 90 -15.36 -3.43 8.54
CA PHE A 90 -15.53 -2.09 7.96
C PHE A 90 -16.96 -1.86 7.48
N ASN A 91 -17.91 -2.38 8.23
CA ASN A 91 -19.35 -2.11 8.05
C ASN A 91 -19.88 -2.58 6.70
N LYS A 92 -19.28 -3.61 6.17
CA LYS A 92 -19.64 -4.17 4.85
C LYS A 92 -19.52 -3.14 3.73
N GLN A 93 -18.62 -2.18 3.93
CA GLN A 93 -18.28 -1.22 2.90
C GLN A 93 -17.48 -1.94 1.82
N GLN A 94 -18.02 -1.95 0.62
CA GLN A 94 -17.37 -2.70 -0.45
C GLN A 94 -16.37 -1.84 -1.20
N MET A 95 -15.17 -2.37 -1.34
CA MET A 95 -14.14 -1.72 -2.14
C MET A 95 -14.50 -1.90 -3.62
N PRO A 96 -14.43 -0.85 -4.43
CA PRO A 96 -14.70 -1.00 -5.85
C PRO A 96 -13.71 -1.94 -6.53
N SER A 97 -14.11 -2.48 -7.67
CA SER A 97 -13.22 -3.29 -8.50
C SER A 97 -12.39 -2.38 -9.38
N PHE A 98 -11.11 -2.71 -9.53
CA PHE A 98 -10.19 -1.90 -10.32
C PHE A 98 -9.63 -2.71 -11.48
N ASN A 99 -9.68 -2.14 -12.67
CA ASN A 99 -9.14 -2.79 -13.86
C ASN A 99 -7.65 -2.47 -13.98
N LEU A 100 -6.88 -2.96 -13.03
CA LEU A 100 -5.44 -2.76 -12.99
C LEU A 100 -4.74 -4.08 -13.32
N SER A 101 -3.61 -3.98 -14.00
CA SER A 101 -2.81 -5.16 -14.29
C SER A 101 -2.08 -5.64 -13.04
N ASP A 102 -1.59 -6.86 -13.08
CA ASP A 102 -0.77 -7.41 -12.00
C ASP A 102 0.44 -6.52 -11.75
N LYS A 103 1.05 -6.01 -12.83
CA LYS A 103 2.21 -5.13 -12.72
C LYS A 103 1.84 -3.81 -12.03
N GLU A 104 0.69 -3.26 -12.37
CA GLU A 104 0.23 -2.02 -11.74
C GLU A 104 -0.06 -2.22 -10.26
N ILE A 105 -0.66 -3.35 -9.91
CA ILE A 105 -0.93 -3.67 -8.52
C ILE A 105 0.37 -3.87 -7.75
N ASN A 106 1.35 -4.51 -8.38
CA ASN A 106 2.67 -4.65 -7.77
C ASN A 106 3.30 -3.28 -7.52
N SER A 107 3.16 -2.35 -8.44
CA SER A 107 3.67 -0.98 -8.26
C SER A 107 2.99 -0.28 -7.09
N LEU A 108 1.68 -0.49 -6.92
CA LEU A 108 0.97 0.02 -5.75
C LEU A 108 1.58 -0.52 -4.46
N MET A 109 1.90 -1.81 -4.41
CA MET A 109 2.46 -2.42 -3.20
C MET A 109 3.85 -1.88 -2.92
N VAL A 110 4.66 -1.66 -3.94
CA VAL A 110 5.98 -1.05 -3.77
C VAL A 110 5.85 0.35 -3.20
N TYR A 111 4.91 1.12 -3.72
CA TYR A 111 4.64 2.47 -3.20
C TYR A 111 4.21 2.42 -1.73
N ILE A 112 3.31 1.50 -1.38
CA ILE A 112 2.81 1.39 0.00
C ILE A 112 3.96 1.04 0.95
N ILE A 113 4.82 0.11 0.57
CA ILE A 113 5.97 -0.27 1.39
C ILE A 113 6.87 0.94 1.62
N TRP A 114 7.14 1.70 0.56
CA TRP A 114 7.97 2.89 0.69
C TRP A 114 7.28 3.94 1.57
N ALA A 115 6.00 4.18 1.31
CA ALA A 115 5.26 5.25 1.99
C ALA A 115 5.05 4.96 3.48
N GLU A 116 4.91 3.70 3.85
CA GLU A 116 4.73 3.38 5.27
C GLU A 116 5.98 3.74 6.08
N GLY A 117 7.15 3.70 5.44
CA GLY A 117 8.39 4.12 6.09
C GLY A 117 8.57 5.62 6.15
N GLN A 118 7.72 6.38 5.46
CA GLN A 118 7.79 7.83 5.44
C GLN A 118 6.78 8.47 6.38
N SER A 119 6.32 7.72 7.34
CA SER A 119 5.26 8.18 8.21
C SER A 119 5.65 9.47 8.91
N PRO A 120 4.87 10.51 8.76
CA PRO A 120 5.22 11.81 9.32
C PRO A 120 5.02 11.94 10.81
N GLN A 121 4.32 11.04 11.38
CA GLN A 121 4.09 11.20 12.76
C GLN A 121 5.34 11.07 13.53
N VAL A 122 6.34 10.58 12.88
CA VAL A 122 7.55 10.57 13.49
C VAL A 122 7.94 11.93 13.91
N ALA A 123 7.52 12.85 13.16
CA ALA A 123 7.87 14.14 13.40
C ALA A 123 7.20 14.75 14.53
N VAL A 124 6.29 14.15 14.92
CA VAL A 124 5.58 14.67 15.83
C VAL A 124 6.10 14.74 17.02
N ASN A 125 6.42 14.76 17.21
CA ASN A 125 6.73 14.77 18.35
C ASN A 125 7.24 15.25 18.88
#